data_25ea4a0d96c22ee03e1f583d88cfead8
#
_entry.id   25ea4a0d96c22ee03e1f583d88cfead8
#
_cell.length_a   1.000
_cell.length_b   1.000
_cell.length_c   1.000
_cell.angle_alpha   90.00
_cell.angle_beta   90.00
_cell.angle_gamma   90.00
#
_symmetry.space_group_name_H-M   'P 1'
#
loop_
_entity.id
_entity.type
_entity.pdbx_description
1 polymer ?
#
loop_
_entity_poly.entity_id
_entity_poly.type
_entity_poly.pdbx_seq_one_letter_code
_entity_poly.pdbx_strand_id
1 'polypeptide(L)'
;MTGFKEMLKDTSKFRIIYVMDLFFCNIAFLQIPAYVLLVFLFGWGARLVVFNQKRYNTFFRMRFGLWVGAFLIMSLISILLNFSVTIFYSVIMLIHVFICFFIFYGMHTEPNFNFKAELYKISTLIVYLTTIANVIGVFCLMFGINFEWEWIKFTIYENRFTGVYVNPNLLGFCSVVSIVCCHILSKEKLMEVEGCHPVSKVWLVTCIVTNLFSLILCDSNASLVLALGYAIVYIAYLFFAEKEGLKPSAIILKITSVMLAGVFIVCSSLVFRNVFQAGFAVVTAKTTSFVDVLFNRDEIINQSGELAEQILEQEKNQVTFEHLNQNADSGRFKLWRESIDLFKISPIIGIANGNIVSYSGEYLNGSLSYSYHENDLHNGFLTILVSTGIIGFMLFGIFGFRFAKHAAQHLFLQKNTFRNDIYPCLFSFLFAYLGYSLFEKALLYDISFMVIWFWLFMGYTSCYIAGFEPMLETQYLFHRERLTRTML
;
A
#
# COMPACT_ATOMS: atom_id res chain seq x y z
N MET A 1 35.01 6.71 8.95
CA MET A 1 34.43 5.38 9.29
C MET A 1 33.44 5.41 10.45
N THR A 2 33.57 6.30 11.43
CA THR A 2 32.60 6.45 12.54
C THR A 2 31.21 6.85 12.08
N GLY A 3 31.06 7.82 11.18
CA GLY A 3 29.74 8.27 10.68
C GLY A 3 28.95 7.21 9.92
N PHE A 4 29.59 6.36 9.11
CA PHE A 4 28.93 5.27 8.40
C PHE A 4 28.42 4.18 9.36
N LYS A 5 29.20 3.82 10.39
CA LYS A 5 28.77 2.85 11.42
C LYS A 5 27.57 3.36 12.22
N GLU A 6 27.51 4.66 12.51
CA GLU A 6 26.35 5.26 13.19
C GLU A 6 25.13 5.33 12.27
N MET A 7 25.30 5.65 10.99
CA MET A 7 24.22 5.61 10.00
C MET A 7 23.58 4.21 9.91
N LEU A 8 24.39 3.15 9.93
CA LEU A 8 23.91 1.76 9.89
C LEU A 8 23.14 1.30 11.15
N LYS A 9 23.12 2.10 12.22
CA LYS A 9 22.32 1.85 13.42
C LYS A 9 21.03 2.71 13.47
N ASP A 10 20.88 3.64 12.54
CA ASP A 10 19.77 4.58 12.49
C ASP A 10 18.57 3.94 11.77
N THR A 11 17.61 3.49 12.57
CA THR A 11 16.40 2.82 12.07
C THR A 11 15.49 3.77 11.30
N SER A 12 15.45 5.06 11.70
CA SER A 12 14.65 6.08 11.00
C SER A 12 15.18 6.33 9.58
N LYS A 13 16.50 6.46 9.42
CA LYS A 13 17.11 6.59 8.09
C LYS A 13 16.86 5.35 7.23
N PHE A 14 16.96 4.17 7.83
CA PHE A 14 16.65 2.94 7.12
C PHE A 14 15.21 2.96 6.60
N ARG A 15 14.20 3.28 7.44
CA ARG A 15 12.80 3.33 7.01
C ARG A 15 12.58 4.31 5.85
N ILE A 16 13.16 5.51 5.95
CA ILE A 16 13.05 6.50 4.86
C ILE A 16 13.66 5.96 3.56
N ILE A 17 14.90 5.44 3.60
CA ILE A 17 15.59 4.94 2.42
C ILE A 17 14.85 3.73 1.84
N TYR A 18 14.38 2.80 2.68
CA TYR A 18 13.67 1.61 2.25
C TYR A 18 12.33 1.94 1.55
N VAL A 19 11.57 2.89 2.10
CA VAL A 19 10.32 3.36 1.48
C VAL A 19 10.60 4.05 0.14
N MET A 20 11.66 4.87 0.05
CA MET A 20 12.05 5.54 -1.19
C MET A 20 12.53 4.54 -2.25
N ASP A 21 13.32 3.56 -1.86
CA ASP A 21 13.80 2.53 -2.76
C ASP A 21 12.64 1.70 -3.35
N LEU A 22 11.70 1.27 -2.50
CA LEU A 22 10.50 0.58 -2.97
C LEU A 22 9.61 1.48 -3.85
N PHE A 23 9.60 2.79 -3.65
CA PHE A 23 8.95 3.72 -4.58
C PHE A 23 9.66 3.68 -5.95
N PHE A 24 10.99 3.72 -5.98
CA PHE A 24 11.77 3.68 -7.22
C PHE A 24 11.68 2.32 -7.93
N CYS A 25 11.45 1.22 -7.21
CA CYS A 25 11.12 -0.07 -7.83
C CYS A 25 9.85 -0.02 -8.69
N ASN A 26 8.97 0.96 -8.46
CA ASN A 26 7.74 1.13 -9.24
C ASN A 26 7.93 2.02 -10.48
N ILE A 27 9.09 2.67 -10.64
CA ILE A 27 9.39 3.55 -11.76
C ILE A 27 10.16 2.76 -12.82
N ALA A 28 9.60 2.66 -14.03
CA ALA A 28 10.09 1.78 -15.07
C ALA A 28 11.61 1.89 -15.36
N PHE A 29 12.14 3.11 -15.43
CA PHE A 29 13.57 3.33 -15.70
C PHE A 29 14.49 3.15 -14.49
N LEU A 30 13.93 3.18 -13.28
CA LEU A 30 14.69 3.09 -12.02
C LEU A 30 14.58 1.70 -11.38
N GLN A 31 13.79 0.80 -11.94
CA GLN A 31 13.47 -0.49 -11.37
C GLN A 31 14.73 -1.35 -11.12
N ILE A 32 15.62 -1.49 -12.13
CA ILE A 32 16.83 -2.31 -11.97
C ILE A 32 17.77 -1.76 -10.89
N PRO A 33 18.21 -0.47 -10.94
CA PRO A 33 19.08 0.06 -9.90
C PRO A 33 18.42 0.00 -8.49
N ALA A 34 17.11 0.17 -8.40
CA ALA A 34 16.40 0.02 -7.13
C ALA A 34 16.43 -1.43 -6.62
N TYR A 35 16.21 -2.43 -7.46
CA TYR A 35 16.35 -3.83 -7.05
C TYR A 35 17.76 -4.18 -6.58
N VAL A 36 18.81 -3.62 -7.20
CA VAL A 36 20.19 -3.79 -6.74
C VAL A 36 20.38 -3.19 -5.35
N LEU A 37 19.85 -1.98 -5.12
CA LEU A 37 19.91 -1.33 -3.82
C LEU A 37 19.11 -2.11 -2.77
N LEU A 38 17.95 -2.65 -3.14
CA LEU A 38 17.08 -3.45 -2.27
C LEU A 38 17.81 -4.65 -1.66
N VAL A 39 18.70 -5.32 -2.39
CA VAL A 39 19.53 -6.42 -1.86
C VAL A 39 20.38 -5.96 -0.69
N PHE A 40 21.01 -4.79 -0.77
CA PHE A 40 21.78 -4.20 0.34
C PHE A 40 20.89 -3.79 1.50
N LEU A 41 19.70 -3.25 1.20
CA LEU A 41 18.72 -2.85 2.21
C LEU A 41 18.18 -4.06 2.97
N PHE A 42 18.02 -5.21 2.33
CA PHE A 42 17.66 -6.46 3.03
C PHE A 42 18.72 -6.85 4.06
N GLY A 43 19.99 -6.83 3.70
CA GLY A 43 21.09 -7.11 4.62
C GLY A 43 21.14 -6.09 5.78
N TRP A 44 20.94 -4.82 5.48
CA TRP A 44 20.87 -3.76 6.51
C TRP A 44 19.63 -3.95 7.41
N GLY A 45 18.45 -4.22 6.83
CA GLY A 45 17.22 -4.49 7.57
C GLY A 45 17.35 -5.69 8.51
N ALA A 46 17.86 -6.82 8.03
CA ALA A 46 18.11 -8.01 8.85
C ALA A 46 19.05 -7.71 10.04
N ARG A 47 20.11 -6.94 9.79
CA ARG A 47 21.02 -6.48 10.87
C ARG A 47 20.29 -5.59 11.88
N LEU A 48 19.43 -4.67 11.43
CA LEU A 48 18.69 -3.78 12.32
C LEU A 48 17.64 -4.54 13.15
N VAL A 49 17.01 -5.58 12.62
CA VAL A 49 16.12 -6.47 13.39
C VAL A 49 16.87 -7.03 14.60
N VAL A 50 18.06 -7.59 14.39
CA VAL A 50 18.91 -8.12 15.48
C VAL A 50 19.37 -7.01 16.43
N PHE A 51 19.75 -5.86 15.88
CA PHE A 51 20.21 -4.72 16.68
C PHE A 51 19.09 -4.17 17.58
N ASN A 52 17.88 -3.96 17.03
CA ASN A 52 16.72 -3.46 17.78
C ASN A 52 16.28 -4.47 18.85
N GLN A 53 16.31 -5.76 18.53
CA GLN A 53 16.01 -6.79 19.52
C GLN A 53 16.99 -6.75 20.70
N LYS A 54 18.31 -6.64 20.44
CA LYS A 54 19.33 -6.57 21.50
C LYS A 54 19.27 -5.28 22.31
N ARG A 55 19.00 -4.15 21.65
CA ARG A 55 19.07 -2.82 22.29
C ARG A 55 17.77 -2.41 22.96
N TYR A 56 16.64 -2.66 22.31
CA TYR A 56 15.33 -2.17 22.74
C TYR A 56 14.41 -3.29 23.25
N ASN A 57 14.82 -4.53 23.10
CA ASN A 57 13.99 -5.71 23.42
C ASN A 57 12.64 -5.67 22.68
N THR A 58 12.69 -5.32 21.40
CA THR A 58 11.53 -4.97 20.57
C THR A 58 10.44 -6.02 20.61
N PHE A 59 10.77 -7.30 20.48
CA PHE A 59 9.80 -8.39 20.48
C PHE A 59 8.93 -8.42 21.76
N PHE A 60 9.56 -8.25 22.94
CA PHE A 60 8.84 -8.32 24.20
C PHE A 60 8.14 -7.01 24.58
N ARG A 61 8.54 -5.91 23.96
CA ARG A 61 7.98 -4.58 24.20
C ARG A 61 6.95 -4.15 23.15
N MET A 62 6.93 -4.81 21.96
CA MET A 62 5.95 -4.47 20.93
C MET A 62 4.54 -4.91 21.36
N ARG A 63 3.56 -4.07 21.03
CA ARG A 63 2.15 -4.39 21.29
C ARG A 63 1.77 -5.68 20.56
N PHE A 64 1.05 -6.55 21.26
CA PHE A 64 0.62 -7.85 20.73
C PHE A 64 1.76 -8.75 20.22
N GLY A 65 3.00 -8.56 20.69
CA GLY A 65 4.20 -9.30 20.28
C GLY A 65 4.05 -10.82 20.39
N LEU A 66 3.28 -11.32 21.36
CA LEU A 66 2.98 -12.75 21.48
C LEU A 66 2.30 -13.30 20.20
N TRP A 67 1.32 -12.60 19.66
CA TRP A 67 0.59 -13.03 18.47
C TRP A 67 1.45 -12.92 17.21
N VAL A 68 2.28 -11.86 17.13
CA VAL A 68 3.31 -11.73 16.09
C VAL A 68 4.29 -12.88 16.16
N GLY A 69 4.81 -13.20 17.34
CA GLY A 69 5.75 -14.30 17.53
C GLY A 69 5.16 -15.67 17.18
N ALA A 70 3.93 -15.95 17.64
CA ALA A 70 3.23 -17.17 17.29
C ALA A 70 3.02 -17.30 15.78
N PHE A 71 2.64 -16.21 15.10
CA PHE A 71 2.52 -16.17 13.65
C PHE A 71 3.85 -16.41 12.94
N LEU A 72 4.96 -15.80 13.40
CA LEU A 72 6.29 -16.00 12.83
C LEU A 72 6.77 -17.45 12.99
N ILE A 73 6.52 -18.06 14.16
CA ILE A 73 6.81 -19.49 14.40
C ILE A 73 6.01 -20.35 13.44
N MET A 74 4.72 -20.06 13.27
CA MET A 74 3.86 -20.81 12.34
C MET A 74 4.34 -20.67 10.89
N SER A 75 4.74 -19.46 10.46
CA SER A 75 5.33 -19.22 9.14
C SER A 75 6.62 -20.04 8.95
N LEU A 76 7.48 -20.08 9.96
CA LEU A 76 8.70 -20.89 9.93
C LEU A 76 8.39 -22.40 9.84
N ILE A 77 7.42 -22.89 10.63
CA ILE A 77 6.98 -24.30 10.59
C ILE A 77 6.47 -24.64 9.18
N SER A 78 5.64 -23.77 8.58
CA SER A 78 5.14 -23.97 7.22
C SER A 78 6.29 -24.07 6.21
N ILE A 79 7.32 -23.22 6.30
CA ILE A 79 8.49 -23.25 5.41
C ILE A 79 9.28 -24.54 5.59
N LEU A 80 9.52 -24.98 6.83
CA LEU A 80 10.31 -26.17 7.13
C LEU A 80 9.62 -27.47 6.70
N LEU A 81 8.31 -27.56 6.84
CA LEU A 81 7.52 -28.74 6.47
C LEU A 81 7.23 -28.82 4.96
N ASN A 82 7.30 -27.70 4.25
CA ASN A 82 7.15 -27.62 2.79
C ASN A 82 8.47 -27.26 2.10
N PHE A 83 9.56 -27.89 2.53
CA PHE A 83 10.88 -27.65 1.96
C PHE A 83 10.92 -28.07 0.48
N SER A 84 11.27 -27.12 -0.39
CA SER A 84 11.31 -27.32 -1.84
C SER A 84 12.42 -26.47 -2.49
N VAL A 85 12.55 -26.51 -3.80
CA VAL A 85 13.48 -25.66 -4.57
C VAL A 85 13.21 -24.18 -4.40
N THR A 86 12.00 -23.78 -3.97
CA THR A 86 11.60 -22.39 -3.73
C THR A 86 11.89 -21.91 -2.31
N ILE A 87 12.61 -22.70 -1.50
CA ILE A 87 12.96 -22.37 -0.10
C ILE A 87 13.65 -21.00 0.01
N PHE A 88 14.52 -20.67 -0.93
CA PHE A 88 15.24 -19.41 -0.93
C PHE A 88 14.28 -18.21 -0.99
N TYR A 89 13.25 -18.29 -1.85
CA TYR A 89 12.21 -17.25 -1.93
C TYR A 89 11.41 -17.16 -0.62
N SER A 90 11.03 -18.31 -0.05
CA SER A 90 10.32 -18.35 1.24
C SER A 90 11.12 -17.72 2.38
N VAL A 91 12.44 -17.94 2.41
CA VAL A 91 13.34 -17.34 3.40
C VAL A 91 13.48 -15.83 3.21
N ILE A 92 13.63 -15.35 1.97
CA ILE A 92 13.67 -13.91 1.67
C ILE A 92 12.36 -13.24 2.15
N MET A 93 11.20 -13.84 1.85
CA MET A 93 9.92 -13.33 2.30
C MET A 93 9.80 -13.34 3.83
N LEU A 94 10.31 -14.36 4.50
CA LEU A 94 10.33 -14.40 5.97
C LEU A 94 11.20 -13.27 6.55
N ILE A 95 12.37 -12.98 5.96
CA ILE A 95 13.21 -11.84 6.36
C ILE A 95 12.45 -10.52 6.17
N HIS A 96 11.75 -10.36 5.05
CA HIS A 96 10.90 -9.18 4.82
C HIS A 96 9.81 -9.05 5.89
N VAL A 97 9.16 -10.15 6.24
CA VAL A 97 8.16 -10.18 7.33
C VAL A 97 8.77 -9.74 8.67
N PHE A 98 9.99 -10.17 8.99
CA PHE A 98 10.71 -9.68 10.18
C PHE A 98 11.00 -8.17 10.10
N ILE A 99 11.38 -7.65 8.93
CA ILE A 99 11.56 -6.20 8.72
C ILE A 99 10.24 -5.46 8.97
N CYS A 100 9.13 -5.94 8.41
CA CYS A 100 7.81 -5.35 8.62
C CYS A 100 7.43 -5.29 10.11
N PHE A 101 7.58 -6.38 10.84
CA PHE A 101 7.20 -6.43 12.24
C PHE A 101 8.17 -5.70 13.18
N PHE A 102 9.47 -5.85 13.01
CA PHE A 102 10.46 -5.35 13.98
C PHE A 102 10.92 -3.92 13.71
N ILE A 103 10.92 -3.49 12.44
CA ILE A 103 11.42 -2.16 12.07
C ILE A 103 10.26 -1.20 11.83
N PHE A 104 9.22 -1.63 11.11
CA PHE A 104 8.09 -0.75 10.79
C PHE A 104 7.02 -0.78 11.89
N TYR A 105 6.45 -1.92 12.20
CA TYR A 105 5.43 -1.99 13.25
C TYR A 105 6.04 -1.77 14.65
N GLY A 106 7.22 -2.31 14.94
CA GLY A 106 7.90 -2.25 16.22
C GLY A 106 8.52 -0.90 16.59
N MET A 107 8.44 0.12 15.70
CA MET A 107 9.08 1.44 15.92
C MET A 107 8.66 2.14 17.21
N HIS A 108 7.45 1.86 17.72
CA HIS A 108 6.98 2.41 19.00
C HIS A 108 7.75 1.92 20.23
N THR A 109 8.63 0.94 20.07
CA THR A 109 9.55 0.48 21.14
C THR A 109 10.85 1.27 21.19
N GLU A 110 11.14 2.08 20.17
CA GLU A 110 12.34 2.91 20.10
C GLU A 110 12.19 4.10 21.06
N PRO A 111 13.11 4.28 22.05
CA PRO A 111 13.03 5.41 22.96
C PRO A 111 13.31 6.72 22.23
N ASN A 112 12.60 7.78 22.63
CA ASN A 112 12.75 9.14 22.09
C ASN A 112 12.58 9.25 20.57
N PHE A 113 11.83 8.34 19.94
CA PHE A 113 11.58 8.37 18.52
C PHE A 113 10.51 9.42 18.18
N ASN A 114 10.91 10.42 17.39
CA ASN A 114 9.99 11.45 16.89
C ASN A 114 9.32 10.95 15.58
N PHE A 115 8.28 10.13 15.73
CA PHE A 115 7.55 9.56 14.59
C PHE A 115 6.85 10.63 13.74
N LYS A 116 6.42 11.75 14.32
CA LYS A 116 5.77 12.82 13.58
C LYS A 116 6.74 13.52 12.63
N ALA A 117 7.97 13.75 13.06
CA ALA A 117 9.00 14.31 12.20
C ALA A 117 9.40 13.36 11.06
N GLU A 118 9.46 12.04 11.32
CA GLU A 118 9.71 11.04 10.28
C GLU A 118 8.54 10.97 9.30
N LEU A 119 7.30 10.90 9.79
CA LEU A 119 6.09 10.91 8.97
C LEU A 119 6.01 12.15 8.07
N TYR A 120 6.34 13.34 8.62
CA TYR A 120 6.41 14.57 7.84
C TYR A 120 7.41 14.46 6.69
N LYS A 121 8.63 13.98 6.95
CA LYS A 121 9.68 13.81 5.93
C LYS A 121 9.25 12.83 4.83
N ILE A 122 8.77 11.65 5.22
CA ILE A 122 8.32 10.63 4.26
C ILE A 122 7.14 11.15 3.45
N SER A 123 6.13 11.76 4.09
CA SER A 123 4.96 12.32 3.41
C SER A 123 5.37 13.41 2.41
N THR A 124 6.27 14.31 2.80
CA THR A 124 6.78 15.35 1.91
C THR A 124 7.48 14.76 0.70
N LEU A 125 8.42 13.83 0.90
CA LEU A 125 9.15 13.18 -0.18
C LEU A 125 8.21 12.47 -1.16
N ILE A 126 7.25 11.71 -0.66
CA ILE A 126 6.30 10.96 -1.50
C ILE A 126 5.38 11.89 -2.28
N VAL A 127 4.89 12.97 -1.67
CA VAL A 127 4.07 13.97 -2.38
C VAL A 127 4.84 14.56 -3.56
N TYR A 128 6.09 14.97 -3.34
CA TYR A 128 6.92 15.55 -4.42
C TYR A 128 7.22 14.51 -5.50
N LEU A 129 7.73 13.34 -5.13
CA LEU A 129 8.13 12.31 -6.09
C LEU A 129 6.95 11.80 -6.92
N THR A 130 5.83 11.49 -6.28
CA THR A 130 4.64 11.01 -6.99
C THR A 130 4.05 12.09 -7.90
N THR A 131 3.98 13.35 -7.43
CA THR A 131 3.45 14.43 -8.25
C THR A 131 4.33 14.69 -9.47
N ILE A 132 5.66 14.72 -9.30
CA ILE A 132 6.60 14.86 -10.43
C ILE A 132 6.45 13.70 -11.42
N ALA A 133 6.41 12.46 -10.92
CA ALA A 133 6.24 11.27 -11.75
C ALA A 133 4.92 11.32 -12.55
N ASN A 134 3.83 11.73 -11.91
CA ASN A 134 2.52 11.86 -12.54
C ASN A 134 2.49 13.00 -13.58
N VAL A 135 3.09 14.14 -13.29
CA VAL A 135 3.20 15.25 -14.26
C VAL A 135 3.98 14.82 -15.50
N ILE A 136 5.12 14.13 -15.32
CA ILE A 136 5.91 13.60 -16.45
C ILE A 136 5.07 12.60 -17.25
N GLY A 137 4.38 11.66 -16.58
CA GLY A 137 3.55 10.67 -17.26
C GLY A 137 2.40 11.31 -18.07
N VAL A 138 1.70 12.29 -17.48
CA VAL A 138 0.62 13.01 -18.18
C VAL A 138 1.20 13.82 -19.37
N PHE A 139 2.34 14.47 -19.19
CA PHE A 139 3.02 15.17 -20.28
C PHE A 139 3.33 14.21 -21.44
N CYS A 140 3.92 13.05 -21.16
CA CYS A 140 4.22 12.05 -22.17
C CYS A 140 2.95 11.56 -22.89
N LEU A 141 1.85 11.34 -22.13
CA LEU A 141 0.57 10.95 -22.72
C LEU A 141 0.01 12.02 -23.68
N MET A 142 0.09 13.30 -23.29
CA MET A 142 -0.42 14.42 -24.10
C MET A 142 0.40 14.64 -25.39
N PHE A 143 1.69 14.31 -25.38
CA PHE A 143 2.56 14.44 -26.55
C PHE A 143 2.74 13.14 -27.35
N GLY A 144 1.93 12.10 -27.04
CA GLY A 144 1.99 10.82 -27.74
C GLY A 144 3.33 10.07 -27.52
N ILE A 145 4.10 10.41 -26.48
CA ILE A 145 5.34 9.74 -26.15
C ILE A 145 5.02 8.42 -25.45
N ASN A 146 4.92 7.37 -26.27
CA ASN A 146 4.69 6.01 -25.80
C ASN A 146 5.72 5.08 -26.42
N PHE A 147 6.33 4.20 -25.61
CA PHE A 147 7.22 3.18 -26.11
C PHE A 147 7.22 1.93 -25.24
N GLU A 148 7.45 0.81 -25.87
CA GLU A 148 7.66 -0.49 -25.24
C GLU A 148 9.04 -1.00 -25.64
N TRP A 149 9.89 -1.30 -24.66
CA TRP A 149 11.20 -1.89 -24.87
C TRP A 149 11.40 -3.03 -23.89
N GLU A 150 11.34 -4.25 -24.41
CA GLU A 150 11.40 -5.48 -23.62
C GLU A 150 10.38 -5.47 -22.45
N TRP A 151 10.89 -5.30 -21.22
CA TRP A 151 10.11 -5.26 -19.99
C TRP A 151 9.72 -3.83 -19.55
N ILE A 152 10.23 -2.79 -20.22
CA ILE A 152 9.87 -1.39 -19.95
C ILE A 152 8.67 -1.00 -20.81
N LYS A 153 7.55 -0.77 -20.16
CA LYS A 153 6.34 -0.21 -20.78
C LYS A 153 6.13 1.19 -20.23
N PHE A 154 6.05 2.17 -21.10
CA PHE A 154 6.06 3.56 -20.72
C PHE A 154 4.84 4.28 -21.29
N THR A 155 4.17 5.07 -20.47
CA THR A 155 2.96 5.85 -20.71
C THR A 155 1.68 5.02 -20.82
N ILE A 156 1.62 3.96 -21.63
CA ILE A 156 0.45 3.11 -21.83
C ILE A 156 0.83 1.64 -21.65
N TYR A 157 0.05 0.91 -20.90
CA TYR A 157 0.15 -0.53 -20.71
C TYR A 157 -1.24 -1.17 -20.72
N GLU A 158 -1.46 -2.17 -21.60
CA GLU A 158 -2.77 -2.83 -21.78
C GLU A 158 -3.92 -1.82 -21.96
N ASN A 159 -3.72 -0.84 -22.83
CA ASN A 159 -4.66 0.25 -23.12
C ASN A 159 -5.03 1.11 -21.90
N ARG A 160 -4.24 1.09 -20.84
CA ARG A 160 -4.41 1.87 -19.61
C ARG A 160 -3.26 2.83 -19.41
N PHE A 161 -3.53 3.98 -18.81
CA PHE A 161 -2.48 4.92 -18.46
C PHE A 161 -1.62 4.38 -17.31
N THR A 162 -0.33 4.24 -17.56
CA THR A 162 0.67 3.84 -16.56
C THR A 162 1.69 4.95 -16.27
N GLY A 163 1.80 5.93 -17.16
CA GLY A 163 2.77 7.02 -17.02
C GLY A 163 4.21 6.49 -17.00
N VAL A 164 4.97 6.87 -15.98
CA VAL A 164 6.34 6.41 -15.75
C VAL A 164 6.42 5.14 -14.89
N TYR A 165 5.29 4.63 -14.41
CA TYR A 165 5.25 3.45 -13.54
C TYR A 165 5.23 2.16 -14.35
N VAL A 166 5.68 1.07 -13.74
CA VAL A 166 5.69 -0.26 -14.37
C VAL A 166 4.30 -0.87 -14.53
N ASN A 167 3.29 -0.37 -13.78
CA ASN A 167 1.94 -0.92 -13.78
C ASN A 167 0.91 0.16 -13.39
N PRO A 168 -0.29 0.20 -14.05
CA PRO A 168 -1.34 1.16 -13.72
C PRO A 168 -1.84 1.08 -12.28
N ASN A 169 -1.87 -0.12 -11.68
CA ASN A 169 -2.32 -0.29 -10.28
C ASN A 169 -1.33 0.36 -9.30
N LEU A 170 -0.02 0.30 -9.60
CA LEU A 170 1.02 0.97 -8.81
C LEU A 170 0.92 2.49 -8.93
N LEU A 171 0.68 3.03 -10.14
CA LEU A 171 0.40 4.46 -10.34
C LEU A 171 -0.80 4.88 -9.49
N GLY A 172 -1.91 4.14 -9.56
CA GLY A 172 -3.12 4.42 -8.79
C GLY A 172 -2.85 4.39 -7.28
N PHE A 173 -2.15 3.37 -6.80
CA PHE A 173 -1.80 3.25 -5.38
C PHE A 173 -0.89 4.41 -4.90
N CYS A 174 0.18 4.73 -5.63
CA CYS A 174 1.06 5.86 -5.31
C CYS A 174 0.31 7.19 -5.29
N SER A 175 -0.64 7.38 -6.23
CA SER A 175 -1.48 8.58 -6.27
C SER A 175 -2.38 8.69 -5.03
N VAL A 176 -3.02 7.60 -4.58
CA VAL A 176 -3.83 7.59 -3.36
C VAL A 176 -2.97 7.87 -2.13
N VAL A 177 -1.81 7.22 -2.01
CA VAL A 177 -0.86 7.48 -0.91
C VAL A 177 -0.43 8.94 -0.89
N SER A 178 -0.12 9.54 -2.04
CA SER A 178 0.24 10.96 -2.15
C SER A 178 -0.91 11.87 -1.69
N ILE A 179 -2.16 11.58 -2.06
CA ILE A 179 -3.35 12.33 -1.59
C ILE A 179 -3.49 12.24 -0.07
N VAL A 180 -3.33 11.04 0.50
CA VAL A 180 -3.37 10.84 1.96
C VAL A 180 -2.24 11.60 2.65
N CYS A 181 -1.03 11.58 2.08
CA CYS A 181 0.11 12.36 2.59
C CYS A 181 -0.15 13.88 2.53
N CYS A 182 -0.77 14.38 1.45
CA CYS A 182 -1.20 15.79 1.38
C CYS A 182 -2.19 16.14 2.51
N HIS A 183 -3.13 15.23 2.79
CA HIS A 183 -4.07 15.42 3.89
C HIS A 183 -3.38 15.41 5.26
N ILE A 184 -2.40 14.52 5.48
CA ILE A 184 -1.57 14.50 6.69
C ILE A 184 -0.78 15.81 6.83
N LEU A 185 -0.13 16.27 5.75
CA LEU A 185 0.65 17.51 5.74
C LEU A 185 -0.22 18.77 5.94
N SER A 186 -1.51 18.69 5.74
CA SER A 186 -2.45 19.79 6.02
C SER A 186 -2.83 19.93 7.50
N LYS A 187 -2.43 18.99 8.37
CA LYS A 187 -2.83 18.99 9.79
C LYS A 187 -1.97 19.93 10.63
N GLU A 188 -2.60 20.87 11.31
CA GLU A 188 -1.93 21.91 12.12
C GLU A 188 -1.06 21.30 13.22
N LYS A 189 -1.55 20.30 13.94
CA LYS A 189 -0.80 19.62 15.02
C LYS A 189 0.48 18.91 14.55
N LEU A 190 0.62 18.61 13.27
CA LEU A 190 1.88 18.11 12.72
C LEU A 190 2.91 19.24 12.59
N MET A 191 2.45 20.46 12.26
CA MET A 191 3.31 21.63 12.05
C MET A 191 3.83 22.23 13.36
N GLU A 192 3.26 21.85 14.51
CA GLU A 192 3.76 22.23 15.84
C GLU A 192 5.03 21.45 16.25
N VAL A 193 5.40 20.41 15.49
CA VAL A 193 6.54 19.56 15.81
C VAL A 193 7.83 20.19 15.28
N GLU A 194 8.88 20.17 16.10
CA GLU A 194 10.19 20.69 15.72
C GLU A 194 10.73 20.00 14.44
N GLY A 195 11.17 20.80 13.49
CA GLY A 195 11.66 20.33 12.19
C GLY A 195 10.56 20.08 11.14
N CYS A 196 9.29 20.36 11.46
CA CYS A 196 8.19 20.39 10.50
C CYS A 196 7.88 21.84 10.10
N HIS A 197 7.67 22.08 8.82
CA HIS A 197 7.37 23.41 8.29
C HIS A 197 6.04 23.40 7.52
N PRO A 198 5.25 24.47 7.60
CA PRO A 198 4.00 24.58 6.85
C PRO A 198 4.23 24.43 5.35
N VAL A 199 3.53 23.48 4.73
CA VAL A 199 3.52 23.33 3.28
C VAL A 199 2.44 24.23 2.69
N SER A 200 2.74 24.88 1.58
CA SER A 200 1.78 25.79 0.91
C SER A 200 0.47 25.04 0.60
N LYS A 201 -0.65 25.62 1.02
CA LYS A 201 -1.99 25.06 0.74
C LYS A 201 -2.26 24.96 -0.76
N VAL A 202 -1.81 25.95 -1.54
CA VAL A 202 -1.93 25.95 -3.00
C VAL A 202 -1.18 24.75 -3.58
N TRP A 203 0.06 24.52 -3.11
CA TRP A 203 0.85 23.38 -3.54
C TRP A 203 0.18 22.05 -3.20
N LEU A 204 -0.33 21.88 -1.97
CA LEU A 204 -1.03 20.66 -1.58
C LEU A 204 -2.27 20.40 -2.45
N VAL A 205 -3.05 21.44 -2.75
CA VAL A 205 -4.22 21.34 -3.64
C VAL A 205 -3.78 20.94 -5.06
N THR A 206 -2.73 21.55 -5.59
CA THR A 206 -2.17 21.18 -6.90
C THR A 206 -1.75 19.72 -6.93
N CYS A 207 -1.04 19.24 -5.89
CA CYS A 207 -0.66 17.85 -5.77
C CYS A 207 -1.88 16.91 -5.72
N ILE A 208 -2.91 17.25 -4.94
CA ILE A 208 -4.14 16.47 -4.85
C ILE A 208 -4.81 16.37 -6.22
N VAL A 209 -4.97 17.50 -6.92
CA VAL A 209 -5.60 17.54 -8.25
C VAL A 209 -4.84 16.69 -9.26
N THR A 210 -3.50 16.83 -9.31
CA THR A 210 -2.64 16.03 -10.21
C THR A 210 -2.75 14.54 -9.93
N ASN A 211 -2.74 14.16 -8.64
CA ASN A 211 -2.82 12.75 -8.25
C ASN A 211 -4.23 12.17 -8.47
N LEU A 212 -5.30 12.93 -8.25
CA LEU A 212 -6.67 12.52 -8.61
C LEU A 212 -6.83 12.31 -10.12
N PHE A 213 -6.28 13.22 -10.91
CA PHE A 213 -6.27 13.11 -12.36
C PHE A 213 -5.60 11.80 -12.81
N SER A 214 -4.40 11.51 -12.30
CA SER A 214 -3.67 10.28 -12.62
C SER A 214 -4.40 9.03 -12.12
N LEU A 215 -5.03 9.07 -10.94
CA LEU A 215 -5.84 7.97 -10.39
C LEU A 215 -7.04 7.63 -11.29
N ILE A 216 -7.68 8.64 -11.89
CA ILE A 216 -8.81 8.44 -12.80
C ILE A 216 -8.32 7.84 -14.12
N LEU A 217 -7.20 8.33 -14.65
CA LEU A 217 -6.66 7.86 -15.93
C LEU A 217 -6.11 6.44 -15.86
N CYS A 218 -5.52 6.01 -14.74
CA CYS A 218 -4.94 4.67 -14.62
C CYS A 218 -5.99 3.55 -14.57
N ASP A 219 -7.26 3.89 -14.37
CA ASP A 219 -8.39 2.96 -14.33
C ASP A 219 -8.21 1.77 -13.36
N SER A 220 -7.61 2.04 -12.19
CA SER A 220 -7.38 1.04 -11.16
C SER A 220 -8.54 0.96 -10.17
N ASN A 221 -9.38 -0.08 -10.30
CA ASN A 221 -10.51 -0.30 -9.40
C ASN A 221 -10.06 -0.52 -7.95
N ALA A 222 -8.97 -1.25 -7.72
CA ALA A 222 -8.44 -1.49 -6.37
C ALA A 222 -8.00 -0.18 -5.69
N SER A 223 -7.27 0.68 -6.42
CA SER A 223 -6.85 1.99 -5.91
C SER A 223 -8.02 2.94 -5.66
N LEU A 224 -9.06 2.85 -6.49
CA LEU A 224 -10.31 3.59 -6.27
C LEU A 224 -11.02 3.13 -4.99
N VAL A 225 -11.08 1.82 -4.73
CA VAL A 225 -11.62 1.27 -3.46
C VAL A 225 -10.84 1.81 -2.26
N LEU A 226 -9.51 1.89 -2.34
CA LEU A 226 -8.69 2.47 -1.28
C LEU A 226 -9.00 3.95 -1.06
N ALA A 227 -9.10 4.75 -2.13
CA ALA A 227 -9.38 6.19 -2.04
C ALA A 227 -10.77 6.46 -1.46
N LEU A 228 -11.79 5.77 -1.98
CA LEU A 228 -13.17 5.92 -1.51
C LEU A 228 -13.34 5.40 -0.09
N GLY A 229 -12.75 4.25 0.23
CA GLY A 229 -12.73 3.70 1.59
C GLY A 229 -12.11 4.67 2.58
N TYR A 230 -10.97 5.29 2.23
CA TYR A 230 -10.34 6.33 3.05
C TYR A 230 -11.26 7.52 3.29
N ALA A 231 -11.90 8.04 2.24
CA ALA A 231 -12.82 9.17 2.34
C ALA A 231 -14.04 8.83 3.22
N ILE A 232 -14.66 7.67 3.00
CA ILE A 232 -15.84 7.23 3.75
C ILE A 232 -15.51 7.05 5.24
N VAL A 233 -14.40 6.39 5.58
CA VAL A 233 -14.02 6.16 6.98
C VAL A 233 -13.66 7.49 7.66
N TYR A 234 -12.98 8.39 6.96
CA TYR A 234 -12.66 9.71 7.51
C TYR A 234 -13.92 10.56 7.73
N ILE A 235 -14.87 10.54 6.80
CA ILE A 235 -16.18 11.20 6.96
C ILE A 235 -16.95 10.58 8.12
N ALA A 236 -16.98 9.26 8.22
CA ALA A 236 -17.60 8.57 9.35
C ALA A 236 -17.00 9.06 10.70
N TYR A 237 -15.66 9.16 10.76
CA TYR A 237 -15.00 9.75 11.93
C TYR A 237 -15.53 11.17 12.23
N LEU A 238 -15.64 12.06 11.24
CA LEU A 238 -16.14 13.43 11.45
C LEU A 238 -17.56 13.44 12.03
N PHE A 239 -18.45 12.57 11.56
CA PHE A 239 -19.80 12.45 12.06
C PHE A 239 -19.87 11.95 13.51
N PHE A 240 -18.92 11.09 13.92
CA PHE A 240 -18.89 10.50 15.26
C PHE A 240 -17.91 11.21 16.23
N ALA A 241 -17.13 12.19 15.77
CA ALA A 241 -16.15 12.90 16.59
C ALA A 241 -16.80 13.76 17.70
N GLU A 242 -18.02 14.27 17.45
CA GLU A 242 -18.77 15.04 18.44
C GLU A 242 -19.50 14.09 19.40
N LYS A 243 -18.99 14.00 20.63
CA LYS A 243 -19.32 12.94 21.61
C LYS A 243 -20.40 13.29 22.62
N GLU A 244 -21.03 14.46 22.55
CA GLU A 244 -21.97 14.85 23.58
C GLU A 244 -23.29 14.08 23.48
N GLY A 245 -23.56 13.25 24.51
CA GLY A 245 -24.89 12.73 24.86
C GLY A 245 -25.73 12.13 23.73
N LEU A 246 -25.12 11.33 22.85
CA LEU A 246 -25.84 10.77 21.71
C LEU A 246 -26.99 9.87 22.12
N LYS A 247 -28.23 10.33 21.94
CA LYS A 247 -29.42 9.49 22.03
C LYS A 247 -29.36 8.38 20.98
N PRO A 248 -29.92 7.17 21.23
CA PRO A 248 -29.92 6.07 20.25
C PRO A 248 -30.43 6.46 18.87
N SER A 249 -31.46 7.31 18.79
CA SER A 249 -31.99 7.85 17.55
C SER A 249 -30.97 8.71 16.77
N ALA A 250 -30.14 9.48 17.46
CA ALA A 250 -29.09 10.27 16.86
C ALA A 250 -27.94 9.39 16.29
N ILE A 251 -27.63 8.27 16.97
CA ILE A 251 -26.67 7.29 16.47
C ILE A 251 -27.17 6.65 15.17
N ILE A 252 -28.45 6.22 15.14
CA ILE A 252 -29.05 5.66 13.92
C ILE A 252 -29.01 6.68 12.79
N LEU A 253 -29.40 7.94 13.06
CA LEU A 253 -29.35 9.00 12.06
C LEU A 253 -27.93 9.23 11.52
N LYS A 254 -26.91 9.26 12.40
CA LYS A 254 -25.51 9.41 11.98
C LYS A 254 -25.04 8.22 11.13
N ILE A 255 -25.37 6.99 11.50
CA ILE A 255 -25.06 5.79 10.70
C ILE A 255 -25.71 5.89 9.32
N THR A 256 -27.01 6.20 9.27
CA THR A 256 -27.74 6.36 8.01
C THR A 256 -27.13 7.46 7.14
N SER A 257 -26.76 8.60 7.74
CA SER A 257 -26.12 9.70 7.02
C SER A 257 -24.76 9.31 6.45
N VAL A 258 -23.95 8.56 7.19
CA VAL A 258 -22.65 8.04 6.70
C VAL A 258 -22.86 7.04 5.55
N MET A 259 -23.85 6.15 5.65
CA MET A 259 -24.18 5.20 4.59
C MET A 259 -24.64 5.93 3.31
N LEU A 260 -25.54 6.91 3.44
CA LEU A 260 -26.02 7.70 2.31
C LEU A 260 -24.88 8.52 1.67
N ALA A 261 -24.05 9.16 2.50
CA ALA A 261 -22.86 9.86 2.02
C ALA A 261 -21.89 8.91 1.29
N GLY A 262 -21.67 7.72 1.81
CA GLY A 262 -20.86 6.68 1.19
C GLY A 262 -21.40 6.26 -0.19
N VAL A 263 -22.68 5.95 -0.28
CA VAL A 263 -23.35 5.62 -1.56
C VAL A 263 -23.23 6.79 -2.54
N PHE A 264 -23.51 8.00 -2.10
CA PHE A 264 -23.39 9.21 -2.94
C PHE A 264 -21.96 9.41 -3.46
N ILE A 265 -20.94 9.27 -2.60
CA ILE A 265 -19.53 9.38 -2.98
C ILE A 265 -19.16 8.32 -4.01
N VAL A 266 -19.56 7.05 -3.81
CA VAL A 266 -19.27 5.98 -4.76
C VAL A 266 -19.93 6.24 -6.10
N CYS A 267 -21.24 6.49 -6.13
CA CYS A 267 -21.99 6.76 -7.37
C CYS A 267 -21.44 7.98 -8.12
N SER A 268 -21.21 9.08 -7.40
CA SER A 268 -20.66 10.31 -8.01
C SER A 268 -19.25 10.08 -8.59
N SER A 269 -18.41 9.33 -7.88
CA SER A 269 -17.06 9.01 -8.34
C SER A 269 -17.06 8.17 -9.61
N LEU A 270 -17.95 7.17 -9.71
CA LEU A 270 -18.07 6.33 -10.90
C LEU A 270 -18.58 7.14 -12.10
N VAL A 271 -19.62 7.97 -11.90
CA VAL A 271 -20.14 8.86 -12.96
C VAL A 271 -19.06 9.84 -13.41
N PHE A 272 -18.38 10.50 -12.44
CA PHE A 272 -17.32 11.45 -12.74
C PHE A 272 -16.16 10.78 -13.50
N ARG A 273 -15.74 9.59 -13.09
CA ARG A 273 -14.72 8.81 -13.79
C ARG A 273 -15.11 8.57 -15.24
N ASN A 274 -16.29 8.03 -15.48
CA ASN A 274 -16.73 7.68 -16.85
C ASN A 274 -16.83 8.91 -17.75
N VAL A 275 -17.42 10.01 -17.26
CA VAL A 275 -17.54 11.27 -18.01
C VAL A 275 -16.15 11.86 -18.30
N PHE A 276 -15.27 11.84 -17.30
CA PHE A 276 -13.92 12.37 -17.45
C PHE A 276 -13.08 11.56 -18.43
N GLN A 277 -13.12 10.23 -18.34
CA GLN A 277 -12.40 9.33 -19.24
C GLN A 277 -12.89 9.49 -20.69
N ALA A 278 -14.21 9.56 -20.91
CA ALA A 278 -14.77 9.81 -22.24
C ALA A 278 -14.33 11.16 -22.82
N GLY A 279 -14.36 12.23 -22.00
CA GLY A 279 -13.88 13.55 -22.41
C GLY A 279 -12.39 13.57 -22.73
N PHE A 280 -11.60 12.89 -21.92
CA PHE A 280 -10.15 12.83 -22.09
C PHE A 280 -9.74 12.03 -23.33
N ALA A 281 -10.41 10.93 -23.65
CA ALA A 281 -10.19 10.17 -24.88
C ALA A 281 -10.36 11.04 -26.15
N VAL A 282 -11.37 11.91 -26.14
CA VAL A 282 -11.58 12.86 -27.25
C VAL A 282 -10.44 13.89 -27.36
N VAL A 283 -9.93 14.36 -26.22
CA VAL A 283 -8.83 15.34 -26.20
C VAL A 283 -7.54 14.71 -26.71
N THR A 284 -7.18 13.53 -26.20
CA THR A 284 -5.95 12.82 -26.62
C THR A 284 -5.98 12.46 -28.10
N ALA A 285 -7.08 11.95 -28.63
CA ALA A 285 -7.21 11.65 -30.05
C ALA A 285 -6.95 12.89 -30.94
N LYS A 286 -7.43 14.07 -30.52
CA LYS A 286 -7.19 15.32 -31.26
C LYS A 286 -5.74 15.82 -31.12
N THR A 287 -5.15 15.65 -29.94
CA THR A 287 -3.77 16.10 -29.67
C THR A 287 -2.75 15.24 -30.41
N THR A 288 -2.95 13.92 -30.43
CA THR A 288 -2.12 12.98 -31.19
C THR A 288 -2.16 13.31 -32.67
N SER A 289 -3.36 13.52 -33.23
CA SER A 289 -3.54 13.93 -34.62
C SER A 289 -2.84 15.28 -34.92
N PHE A 290 -2.83 16.22 -34.00
CA PHE A 290 -2.16 17.51 -34.17
C PHE A 290 -0.64 17.37 -34.14
N VAL A 291 -0.09 16.54 -33.25
CA VAL A 291 1.34 16.23 -33.15
C VAL A 291 1.81 15.50 -34.41
N ASP A 292 1.07 14.52 -34.88
CA ASP A 292 1.36 13.79 -36.14
C ASP A 292 1.38 14.74 -37.35
N VAL A 293 0.43 15.67 -37.42
CA VAL A 293 0.40 16.70 -38.48
C VAL A 293 1.62 17.64 -38.40
N LEU A 294 2.09 17.96 -37.19
CA LEU A 294 3.23 18.86 -37.02
C LEU A 294 4.58 18.20 -37.37
N PHE A 295 4.76 16.92 -37.06
CA PHE A 295 6.04 16.25 -37.14
C PHE A 295 6.18 15.30 -38.34
N ASN A 296 5.07 14.76 -38.92
CA ASN A 296 5.08 13.74 -39.96
C ASN A 296 4.47 14.20 -41.29
N ARG A 297 4.36 15.50 -41.53
CA ARG A 297 3.64 16.06 -42.70
C ARG A 297 4.13 15.58 -44.07
N ASP A 298 5.40 15.19 -44.15
CA ASP A 298 6.02 14.81 -45.44
C ASP A 298 5.97 13.29 -45.75
N GLU A 299 5.71 12.43 -44.75
CA GLU A 299 5.61 10.98 -44.94
C GLU A 299 4.19 10.48 -45.26
N ILE A 300 3.16 11.20 -44.86
CA ILE A 300 1.76 10.78 -44.96
C ILE A 300 1.27 10.68 -46.42
N ILE A 301 1.96 11.29 -47.37
CA ILE A 301 1.48 11.40 -48.77
C ILE A 301 1.88 10.18 -49.65
N ASN A 302 2.77 9.30 -49.21
CA ASN A 302 3.37 8.31 -50.12
C ASN A 302 3.03 6.81 -49.88
N GLN A 303 2.25 6.41 -48.89
CA GLN A 303 2.15 4.97 -48.53
C GLN A 303 0.71 4.51 -48.16
N SER A 304 -0.05 4.05 -49.13
CA SER A 304 -1.41 3.50 -48.93
C SER A 304 -1.46 2.06 -48.37
N GLY A 305 -0.32 1.36 -48.25
CA GLY A 305 -0.25 0.00 -47.67
C GLY A 305 0.18 -0.03 -46.21
N GLU A 306 1.12 0.84 -45.82
CA GLU A 306 1.60 0.99 -44.45
C GLU A 306 0.59 1.76 -43.58
N LEU A 307 -0.32 2.51 -44.18
CA LEU A 307 -1.37 3.26 -43.45
C LEU A 307 -2.29 2.33 -42.64
N ALA A 308 -2.59 1.14 -43.12
CA ALA A 308 -3.45 0.17 -42.41
C ALA A 308 -2.72 -0.46 -41.21
N GLU A 309 -1.42 -0.73 -41.31
CA GLU A 309 -0.60 -1.20 -40.18
C GLU A 309 -0.37 -0.08 -39.16
N GLN A 310 -0.15 1.15 -39.61
CA GLN A 310 -0.01 2.32 -38.73
C GLN A 310 -1.29 2.68 -38.01
N ILE A 311 -2.46 2.52 -38.64
CA ILE A 311 -3.76 2.70 -37.98
C ILE A 311 -3.98 1.62 -36.92
N LEU A 312 -3.58 0.38 -37.17
CA LEU A 312 -3.63 -0.72 -36.21
C LEU A 312 -2.65 -0.53 -35.04
N GLU A 313 -1.45 0.03 -35.28
CA GLU A 313 -0.52 0.43 -34.22
C GLU A 313 -1.00 1.66 -33.45
N GLN A 314 -1.63 2.64 -34.12
CA GLN A 314 -2.24 3.78 -33.42
C GLN A 314 -3.42 3.37 -32.55
N GLU A 315 -4.23 2.40 -32.96
CA GLU A 315 -5.30 1.84 -32.10
C GLU A 315 -4.74 1.13 -30.86
N LYS A 316 -3.57 0.46 -30.97
CA LYS A 316 -2.88 -0.15 -29.82
C LYS A 316 -2.29 0.88 -28.84
N ASN A 317 -2.00 2.09 -29.32
CA ASN A 317 -1.36 3.15 -28.56
C ASN A 317 -2.35 4.17 -27.95
N GLN A 318 -3.67 3.96 -28.13
CA GLN A 318 -4.68 4.80 -27.51
C GLN A 318 -5.10 4.22 -26.14
N VAL A 319 -5.26 5.09 -25.15
CA VAL A 319 -5.91 4.72 -23.89
C VAL A 319 -7.39 4.49 -24.22
N THR A 320 -7.76 3.23 -24.38
CA THR A 320 -9.18 2.85 -24.49
C THR A 320 -9.62 2.44 -23.09
N PHE A 321 -10.52 3.17 -22.48
CA PHE A 321 -11.08 2.84 -21.15
C PHE A 321 -12.09 1.68 -21.25
N GLU A 322 -11.86 0.74 -22.17
CA GLU A 322 -12.74 -0.43 -22.43
C GLU A 322 -12.62 -1.52 -21.36
N HIS A 323 -11.67 -1.39 -20.43
CA HIS A 323 -11.44 -2.36 -19.37
C HIS A 323 -12.70 -2.64 -18.51
N LEU A 324 -13.64 -1.70 -18.48
CA LEU A 324 -14.92 -1.86 -17.78
C LEU A 324 -15.91 -2.78 -18.52
N ASN A 325 -15.72 -3.02 -19.80
CA ASN A 325 -16.59 -3.89 -20.62
C ASN A 325 -16.13 -5.35 -20.64
N GLN A 326 -14.91 -5.63 -20.18
CA GLN A 326 -14.39 -6.98 -20.01
C GLN A 326 -14.50 -7.34 -18.52
N ASN A 327 -15.11 -8.45 -18.19
CA ASN A 327 -15.32 -9.05 -16.86
C ASN A 327 -14.99 -8.16 -15.65
N ALA A 328 -15.99 -7.67 -14.94
CA ALA A 328 -15.87 -6.74 -13.81
C ALA A 328 -14.89 -7.19 -12.70
N ASP A 329 -14.53 -8.47 -12.64
CA ASP A 329 -13.61 -9.09 -11.68
C ASP A 329 -12.15 -9.18 -12.16
N SER A 330 -11.87 -8.83 -13.43
CA SER A 330 -10.52 -8.95 -14.02
C SER A 330 -9.88 -10.33 -13.83
N GLY A 331 -10.69 -11.41 -13.81
CA GLY A 331 -10.22 -12.79 -13.59
C GLY A 331 -9.92 -13.15 -12.14
N ARG A 332 -10.07 -12.22 -11.17
CA ARG A 332 -9.73 -12.44 -9.76
C ARG A 332 -10.54 -13.54 -9.09
N PHE A 333 -11.82 -13.71 -9.43
CA PHE A 333 -12.62 -14.81 -8.86
C PHE A 333 -12.08 -16.19 -9.23
N LYS A 334 -11.50 -16.34 -10.42
CA LYS A 334 -10.81 -17.58 -10.80
C LYS A 334 -9.59 -17.82 -9.90
N LEU A 335 -8.73 -16.81 -9.74
CA LEU A 335 -7.56 -16.89 -8.85
C LEU A 335 -7.95 -17.19 -7.39
N TRP A 336 -9.02 -16.61 -6.88
CA TRP A 336 -9.49 -16.88 -5.52
C TRP A 336 -10.01 -18.31 -5.35
N ARG A 337 -10.69 -18.85 -6.37
CA ARG A 337 -11.11 -20.26 -6.37
C ARG A 337 -9.90 -21.19 -6.32
N GLU A 338 -8.92 -20.95 -7.16
CA GLU A 338 -7.66 -21.69 -7.19
C GLU A 338 -6.87 -21.55 -5.88
N SER A 339 -6.91 -20.39 -5.26
CA SER A 339 -6.33 -20.17 -3.92
C SER A 339 -6.97 -21.09 -2.87
N ILE A 340 -8.28 -21.27 -2.92
CA ILE A 340 -8.99 -22.17 -2.00
C ILE A 340 -8.62 -23.65 -2.31
N ASP A 341 -8.41 -24.00 -3.56
CA ASP A 341 -7.97 -25.36 -3.92
C ASP A 341 -6.52 -25.60 -3.48
N LEU A 342 -5.61 -24.61 -3.60
CA LEU A 342 -4.28 -24.69 -2.99
C LEU A 342 -4.32 -24.82 -1.46
N PHE A 343 -5.20 -24.07 -0.80
CA PHE A 343 -5.38 -24.17 0.65
C PHE A 343 -5.76 -25.58 1.09
N LYS A 344 -6.59 -26.30 0.32
CA LYS A 344 -7.01 -27.69 0.63
C LYS A 344 -5.86 -28.68 0.63
N ILE A 345 -4.72 -28.38 -0.02
CA ILE A 345 -3.53 -29.25 -0.05
C ILE A 345 -2.93 -29.36 1.37
N SER A 346 -2.84 -28.22 2.09
CA SER A 346 -2.30 -28.18 3.44
C SER A 346 -3.08 -27.19 4.32
N PRO A 347 -4.32 -27.55 4.74
CA PRO A 347 -5.25 -26.60 5.35
C PRO A 347 -4.83 -26.15 6.76
N ILE A 348 -4.03 -26.93 7.47
CA ILE A 348 -3.66 -26.62 8.86
C ILE A 348 -2.45 -25.70 8.93
N ILE A 349 -1.39 -26.02 8.19
CA ILE A 349 -0.08 -25.35 8.28
C ILE A 349 0.27 -24.51 7.06
N GLY A 350 -0.51 -24.63 5.96
CA GLY A 350 -0.22 -23.98 4.69
C GLY A 350 0.89 -24.65 3.89
N ILE A 351 1.16 -24.11 2.70
CA ILE A 351 2.13 -24.64 1.73
C ILE A 351 3.44 -23.83 1.65
N ALA A 352 3.64 -22.86 2.52
CA ALA A 352 4.64 -21.80 2.46
C ALA A 352 4.48 -20.87 1.22
N ASN A 353 4.82 -19.60 1.38
CA ASN A 353 4.59 -18.59 0.34
C ASN A 353 5.35 -18.90 -0.97
N GLY A 354 6.59 -19.36 -0.89
CA GLY A 354 7.40 -19.66 -2.07
C GLY A 354 6.86 -20.79 -2.95
N ASN A 355 5.97 -21.62 -2.43
CA ASN A 355 5.46 -22.80 -3.13
C ASN A 355 4.15 -22.55 -3.90
N ILE A 356 3.57 -21.36 -3.82
CA ILE A 356 2.25 -21.06 -4.43
C ILE A 356 2.24 -21.39 -5.92
N VAL A 357 3.23 -20.93 -6.69
CA VAL A 357 3.29 -21.17 -8.15
C VAL A 357 3.63 -22.61 -8.47
N SER A 358 4.62 -23.21 -7.79
CA SER A 358 5.02 -24.58 -8.05
C SER A 358 3.89 -25.59 -7.75
N TYR A 359 3.17 -25.39 -6.64
CA TYR A 359 2.03 -26.24 -6.29
C TYR A 359 0.82 -26.01 -7.21
N SER A 360 0.61 -24.77 -7.68
CA SER A 360 -0.39 -24.52 -8.72
C SER A 360 -0.07 -25.29 -10.00
N GLY A 361 1.20 -25.33 -10.42
CA GLY A 361 1.66 -26.10 -11.56
C GLY A 361 1.48 -27.61 -11.38
N GLU A 362 1.76 -28.10 -10.17
CA GLU A 362 1.71 -29.54 -9.86
C GLU A 362 0.28 -30.07 -9.65
N TYR A 363 -0.58 -29.31 -8.96
CA TYR A 363 -1.88 -29.78 -8.50
C TYR A 363 -3.09 -29.16 -9.21
N LEU A 364 -2.94 -28.01 -9.91
CA LEU A 364 -4.05 -27.24 -10.46
C LEU A 364 -3.92 -26.89 -11.94
N ASN A 365 -3.20 -27.67 -12.74
CA ASN A 365 -2.97 -27.40 -14.17
C ASN A 365 -2.28 -26.05 -14.48
N GLY A 366 -1.65 -25.43 -13.50
CA GLY A 366 -0.72 -24.34 -13.71
C GLY A 366 -1.31 -22.99 -14.12
N SER A 367 -2.58 -22.72 -13.82
CA SER A 367 -3.21 -21.45 -14.22
C SER A 367 -2.54 -20.20 -13.61
N LEU A 368 -1.92 -20.31 -12.43
CA LEU A 368 -1.12 -19.24 -11.83
C LEU A 368 0.26 -19.10 -12.48
N SER A 369 0.78 -20.14 -13.15
CA SER A 369 2.07 -20.07 -13.85
C SER A 369 2.00 -19.41 -15.22
N TYR A 370 0.81 -19.26 -15.79
CA TYR A 370 0.58 -18.60 -17.07
C TYR A 370 0.24 -17.10 -16.95
N SER A 371 0.01 -16.61 -15.72
CA SER A 371 -0.19 -15.17 -15.53
C SER A 371 1.16 -14.47 -15.38
N TYR A 372 1.32 -13.30 -15.98
CA TYR A 372 2.48 -12.41 -15.81
C TYR A 372 2.72 -12.01 -14.34
N HIS A 373 1.85 -12.37 -13.43
CA HIS A 373 1.87 -12.11 -12.01
C HIS A 373 2.24 -13.37 -11.22
N GLU A 374 3.38 -13.95 -11.55
CA GLU A 374 3.92 -15.09 -10.81
C GLU A 374 3.83 -14.87 -9.29
N ASN A 375 3.27 -15.83 -8.57
CA ASN A 375 3.04 -15.80 -7.12
C ASN A 375 1.95 -14.84 -6.62
N ASP A 376 1.12 -14.24 -7.46
CA ASP A 376 0.11 -13.30 -7.02
C ASP A 376 -1.30 -13.89 -7.04
N LEU A 377 -1.90 -14.03 -5.84
CA LEU A 377 -3.29 -14.41 -5.68
C LEU A 377 -4.25 -13.20 -5.73
N HIS A 378 -3.72 -11.99 -5.93
CA HIS A 378 -4.46 -10.72 -5.88
C HIS A 378 -5.40 -10.61 -4.68
N ASN A 379 -4.97 -11.17 -3.53
CA ASN A 379 -5.70 -11.09 -2.26
C ASN A 379 -4.74 -11.36 -1.10
N GLY A 380 -4.50 -10.35 -0.28
CA GLY A 380 -3.56 -10.44 0.85
C GLY A 380 -4.00 -11.44 1.92
N PHE A 381 -5.29 -11.60 2.14
CA PHE A 381 -5.81 -12.56 3.13
C PHE A 381 -5.67 -14.01 2.65
N LEU A 382 -6.02 -14.28 1.39
CA LEU A 382 -5.85 -15.61 0.80
C LEU A 382 -4.36 -15.99 0.72
N THR A 383 -3.49 -15.04 0.42
CA THR A 383 -2.03 -15.29 0.42
C THR A 383 -1.55 -15.74 1.79
N ILE A 384 -1.99 -15.10 2.88
CA ILE A 384 -1.64 -15.52 4.24
C ILE A 384 -2.25 -16.89 4.56
N LEU A 385 -3.52 -17.11 4.21
CA LEU A 385 -4.23 -18.37 4.45
C LEU A 385 -3.53 -19.56 3.75
N VAL A 386 -3.22 -19.42 2.47
CA VAL A 386 -2.56 -20.45 1.68
C VAL A 386 -1.14 -20.70 2.19
N SER A 387 -0.40 -19.63 2.51
CA SER A 387 0.99 -19.72 2.95
C SER A 387 1.17 -20.37 4.32
N THR A 388 0.26 -20.12 5.28
CA THR A 388 0.43 -20.48 6.69
C THR A 388 -0.70 -21.36 7.26
N GLY A 389 -1.66 -21.74 6.40
CA GLY A 389 -2.84 -22.51 6.80
C GLY A 389 -3.77 -21.75 7.75
N ILE A 390 -4.78 -22.46 8.23
CA ILE A 390 -5.79 -21.87 9.12
C ILE A 390 -5.19 -21.39 10.45
N ILE A 391 -4.16 -22.09 10.98
CA ILE A 391 -3.54 -21.70 12.25
C ILE A 391 -2.84 -20.36 12.10
N GLY A 392 -1.96 -20.19 11.09
CA GLY A 392 -1.27 -18.93 10.87
C GLY A 392 -2.23 -17.80 10.53
N PHE A 393 -3.24 -18.07 9.70
CA PHE A 393 -4.29 -17.09 9.38
C PHE A 393 -5.05 -16.61 10.62
N MET A 394 -5.43 -17.53 11.52
CA MET A 394 -6.10 -17.17 12.79
C MET A 394 -5.20 -16.34 13.70
N LEU A 395 -3.92 -16.69 13.83
CA LEU A 395 -2.95 -15.95 14.64
C LEU A 395 -2.76 -14.51 14.11
N PHE A 396 -2.62 -14.37 12.79
CA PHE A 396 -2.56 -13.06 12.13
C PHE A 396 -3.86 -12.28 12.30
N GLY A 397 -5.00 -12.94 12.16
CA GLY A 397 -6.33 -12.37 12.34
C GLY A 397 -6.57 -11.86 13.77
N ILE A 398 -6.15 -12.63 14.80
CA ILE A 398 -6.24 -12.20 16.21
C ILE A 398 -5.34 -10.97 16.44
N PHE A 399 -4.11 -10.97 15.90
CA PHE A 399 -3.23 -9.81 15.95
C PHE A 399 -3.90 -8.59 15.34
N GLY A 400 -4.37 -8.69 14.09
CA GLY A 400 -5.03 -7.60 13.37
C GLY A 400 -6.29 -7.09 14.05
N PHE A 401 -7.15 -8.01 14.54
CA PHE A 401 -8.37 -7.66 15.28
C PHE A 401 -8.06 -6.91 16.58
N ARG A 402 -7.10 -7.40 17.38
CA ARG A 402 -6.69 -6.72 18.62
C ARG A 402 -6.13 -5.34 18.36
N PHE A 403 -5.29 -5.21 17.32
CA PHE A 403 -4.78 -3.91 16.91
C PHE A 403 -5.91 -2.97 16.47
N ALA A 404 -6.78 -3.42 15.55
CA ALA A 404 -7.90 -2.62 15.04
C ALA A 404 -8.85 -2.18 16.15
N LYS A 405 -9.20 -3.10 17.09
CA LYS A 405 -10.01 -2.79 18.25
C LYS A 405 -9.36 -1.71 19.12
N HIS A 406 -8.07 -1.85 19.41
CA HIS A 406 -7.35 -0.88 20.23
C HIS A 406 -7.25 0.48 19.58
N ALA A 407 -6.93 0.51 18.28
CA ALA A 407 -6.89 1.74 17.49
C ALA A 407 -8.27 2.43 17.42
N ALA A 408 -9.34 1.67 17.21
CA ALA A 408 -10.71 2.20 17.21
C ALA A 408 -11.12 2.73 18.60
N GLN A 409 -10.81 2.00 19.67
CA GLN A 409 -11.08 2.45 21.03
C GLN A 409 -10.36 3.78 21.32
N HIS A 410 -9.11 3.91 20.93
CA HIS A 410 -8.35 5.15 21.09
C HIS A 410 -9.00 6.32 20.33
N LEU A 411 -9.46 6.09 19.10
CA LEU A 411 -10.10 7.12 18.29
C LEU A 411 -11.46 7.55 18.83
N PHE A 412 -12.32 6.59 19.21
CA PHE A 412 -13.74 6.85 19.50
C PHE A 412 -14.06 6.99 20.98
N LEU A 413 -13.27 6.43 21.90
CA LEU A 413 -13.57 6.46 23.33
C LEU A 413 -12.82 7.56 24.10
N GLN A 414 -11.77 8.14 23.55
CA GLN A 414 -11.07 9.24 24.21
C GLN A 414 -11.88 10.56 24.12
N LYS A 415 -11.81 11.36 25.18
CA LYS A 415 -12.53 12.64 25.27
C LYS A 415 -11.93 13.73 24.36
N ASN A 416 -10.70 13.56 23.91
CA ASN A 416 -10.03 14.56 23.06
C ASN A 416 -10.51 14.47 21.61
N THR A 417 -10.81 15.62 21.02
CA THR A 417 -11.10 15.71 19.60
C THR A 417 -9.80 15.71 18.80
N PHE A 418 -9.66 14.78 17.87
CA PHE A 418 -8.51 14.70 16.96
C PHE A 418 -8.73 15.51 15.67
N ARG A 419 -9.56 16.58 15.71
CA ARG A 419 -10.02 17.28 14.50
C ARG A 419 -8.88 17.78 13.60
N ASN A 420 -7.83 18.34 14.20
CA ASN A 420 -6.67 18.88 13.47
C ASN A 420 -5.43 18.00 13.63
N ASP A 421 -5.65 16.69 13.88
CA ASP A 421 -4.58 15.74 14.15
C ASP A 421 -4.44 14.72 13.02
N ILE A 422 -3.29 14.07 12.97
CA ILE A 422 -2.94 13.05 11.98
C ILE A 422 -3.59 11.69 12.26
N TYR A 423 -3.99 11.41 13.50
CA TYR A 423 -4.46 10.09 13.93
C TYR A 423 -5.67 9.59 13.13
N PRO A 424 -6.73 10.40 12.89
CA PRO A 424 -7.84 9.99 12.04
C PRO A 424 -7.44 9.65 10.60
N CYS A 425 -6.40 10.33 10.08
CA CYS A 425 -5.88 10.04 8.74
C CYS A 425 -5.22 8.67 8.69
N LEU A 426 -4.36 8.36 9.69
CA LEU A 426 -3.69 7.06 9.81
C LEU A 426 -4.72 5.93 9.97
N PHE A 427 -5.69 6.10 10.88
CA PHE A 427 -6.76 5.13 11.11
C PHE A 427 -7.60 4.88 9.86
N SER A 428 -8.05 5.95 9.19
CA SER A 428 -8.89 5.84 7.99
C SER A 428 -8.16 5.14 6.85
N PHE A 429 -6.88 5.40 6.67
CA PHE A 429 -6.07 4.71 5.68
C PHE A 429 -5.95 3.21 6.00
N LEU A 430 -5.57 2.86 7.23
CA LEU A 430 -5.43 1.45 7.62
C LEU A 430 -6.72 0.66 7.47
N PHE A 431 -7.85 1.26 7.83
CA PHE A 431 -9.14 0.60 7.69
C PHE A 431 -9.55 0.40 6.22
N ALA A 432 -9.38 1.44 5.38
CA ALA A 432 -9.62 1.34 3.94
C ALA A 432 -8.67 0.34 3.26
N TYR A 433 -7.45 0.25 3.77
CA TYR A 433 -6.42 -0.65 3.28
C TYR A 433 -6.79 -2.13 3.43
N LEU A 434 -7.54 -2.50 4.46
CA LEU A 434 -8.07 -3.86 4.59
C LEU A 434 -9.01 -4.21 3.43
N GLY A 435 -9.86 -3.26 2.99
CA GLY A 435 -10.68 -3.41 1.79
C GLY A 435 -9.85 -3.52 0.51
N TYR A 436 -8.82 -2.71 0.37
CA TYR A 436 -7.86 -2.78 -0.74
C TYR A 436 -7.16 -4.15 -0.82
N SER A 437 -6.79 -4.71 0.33
CA SER A 437 -6.10 -6.00 0.44
C SER A 437 -6.96 -7.22 0.08
N LEU A 438 -8.26 -7.06 -0.13
CA LEU A 438 -9.11 -8.09 -0.74
C LEU A 438 -8.85 -8.22 -2.25
N PHE A 439 -8.33 -7.17 -2.88
CA PHE A 439 -8.11 -7.11 -4.33
C PHE A 439 -6.64 -7.07 -4.73
N GLU A 440 -5.72 -6.93 -3.77
CA GLU A 440 -4.27 -6.89 -4.00
C GLU A 440 -3.51 -7.65 -2.91
N LYS A 441 -2.35 -8.20 -3.26
CA LYS A 441 -1.44 -8.89 -2.33
C LYS A 441 -0.66 -7.86 -1.48
N ALA A 442 -1.38 -7.11 -0.65
CA ALA A 442 -0.83 -5.91 -0.04
C ALA A 442 -0.59 -5.99 1.48
N LEU A 443 -0.92 -7.10 2.16
CA LEU A 443 -0.76 -7.21 3.61
C LEU A 443 0.62 -7.71 4.03
N LEU A 444 1.08 -8.80 3.38
CA LEU A 444 2.30 -9.50 3.75
C LEU A 444 2.76 -10.39 2.57
N TYR A 445 3.96 -10.96 2.66
CA TYR A 445 4.54 -11.86 1.66
C TYR A 445 4.70 -11.25 0.27
N ASP A 446 4.89 -9.94 0.20
CA ASP A 446 5.27 -9.23 -1.00
C ASP A 446 6.24 -8.09 -0.66
N ILE A 447 7.32 -7.99 -1.46
CA ILE A 447 8.34 -6.94 -1.28
C ILE A 447 7.94 -5.78 -2.17
N SER A 448 7.00 -5.00 -1.69
CA SER A 448 6.43 -3.90 -2.46
C SER A 448 6.22 -2.64 -1.65
N PHE A 449 6.15 -1.54 -2.37
CA PHE A 449 5.76 -0.25 -1.82
C PHE A 449 4.37 -0.30 -1.15
N MET A 450 3.46 -1.13 -1.67
CA MET A 450 2.13 -1.32 -1.09
C MET A 450 2.22 -1.91 0.32
N VAL A 451 2.89 -3.04 0.48
CA VAL A 451 3.00 -3.72 1.79
C VAL A 451 3.63 -2.82 2.83
N ILE A 452 4.69 -2.08 2.46
CA ILE A 452 5.42 -1.29 3.44
C ILE A 452 4.63 -0.10 3.98
N TRP A 453 3.72 0.49 3.18
CA TRP A 453 2.84 1.56 3.65
C TRP A 453 1.87 1.10 4.72
N PHE A 454 1.33 -0.10 4.61
CA PHE A 454 0.49 -0.67 5.65
C PHE A 454 1.25 -0.79 6.98
N TRP A 455 2.44 -1.38 6.95
CA TRP A 455 3.24 -1.56 8.17
C TRP A 455 3.79 -0.26 8.75
N LEU A 456 4.15 0.69 7.90
CA LEU A 456 4.57 2.03 8.30
C LEU A 456 3.45 2.76 9.06
N PHE A 457 2.23 2.74 8.52
CA PHE A 457 1.08 3.41 9.16
C PHE A 457 0.62 2.66 10.42
N MET A 458 0.71 1.34 10.46
CA MET A 458 0.50 0.58 11.69
C MET A 458 1.50 0.98 12.77
N GLY A 459 2.77 1.15 12.42
CA GLY A 459 3.81 1.60 13.33
C GLY A 459 3.55 3.02 13.85
N TYR A 460 3.25 3.98 12.97
CA TYR A 460 2.91 5.35 13.39
C TYR A 460 1.65 5.41 14.25
N THR A 461 0.64 4.62 13.94
CA THR A 461 -0.56 4.48 14.79
C THR A 461 -0.19 3.96 16.17
N SER A 462 0.70 2.96 16.25
CA SER A 462 1.20 2.42 17.53
C SER A 462 2.00 3.45 18.32
N CYS A 463 2.87 4.24 17.66
CA CYS A 463 3.60 5.34 18.28
C CYS A 463 2.66 6.41 18.83
N TYR A 464 1.62 6.75 18.05
CA TYR A 464 0.64 7.73 18.46
C TYR A 464 -0.07 7.31 19.75
N ILE A 465 -0.59 6.07 19.78
CA ILE A 465 -1.26 5.50 20.96
C ILE A 465 -0.30 5.45 22.16
N ALA A 466 0.96 5.05 21.94
CA ALA A 466 1.96 4.95 23.02
C ALA A 466 2.26 6.31 23.68
N GLY A 467 2.15 7.41 22.94
CA GLY A 467 2.34 8.75 23.49
C GLY A 467 1.22 9.23 24.41
N PHE A 468 0.03 8.63 24.33
CA PHE A 468 -1.13 8.96 25.19
C PHE A 468 -1.33 8.00 26.36
N GLU A 469 -0.94 6.76 26.18
CA GLU A 469 -0.96 5.76 27.23
C GLU A 469 0.48 5.59 27.73
N PRO A 470 0.85 6.18 28.91
CA PRO A 470 2.06 5.72 29.60
C PRO A 470 1.91 4.20 29.67
N MET A 471 2.90 3.48 29.16
CA MET A 471 2.86 2.02 29.04
C MET A 471 2.40 1.44 30.38
N LEU A 472 1.11 1.13 30.48
CA LEU A 472 0.61 0.34 31.59
C LEU A 472 1.32 -1.00 31.45
N GLU A 473 2.26 -1.28 32.38
CA GLU A 473 3.07 -2.52 32.45
C GLU A 473 2.23 -3.81 32.30
N THR A 474 0.92 -3.69 32.48
CA THR A 474 -0.08 -4.77 32.40
C THR A 474 -0.34 -5.35 31.02
N GLN A 475 0.16 -4.77 29.92
CA GLN A 475 0.00 -5.36 28.58
C GLN A 475 1.13 -6.32 28.18
N TYR A 476 2.17 -6.45 28.98
CA TYR A 476 3.26 -7.39 28.75
C TYR A 476 2.97 -8.72 29.47
N LEU A 477 2.74 -9.76 28.71
CA LEU A 477 2.44 -11.11 29.24
C LEU A 477 3.55 -11.67 30.16
N PHE A 478 4.74 -11.09 30.15
CA PHE A 478 5.90 -11.51 30.94
C PHE A 478 6.24 -10.58 32.13
N HIS A 479 5.48 -9.49 32.37
CA HIS A 479 5.78 -8.57 33.46
C HIS A 479 4.89 -8.76 34.71
N ARG A 480 3.97 -9.72 34.68
CA ARG A 480 3.07 -9.99 35.81
C ARG A 480 3.81 -10.43 37.11
N GLU A 481 5.04 -10.92 36.99
CA GLU A 481 5.80 -11.41 38.15
C GLU A 481 6.65 -10.35 38.90
N ARG A 482 6.89 -9.16 38.31
CA ARG A 482 7.67 -8.13 39.01
C ARG A 482 6.83 -7.23 39.94
N LEU A 483 5.56 -7.02 39.64
CA LEU A 483 4.71 -6.16 40.48
C LEU A 483 4.28 -6.80 41.80
N THR A 484 4.30 -8.12 41.94
CA THR A 484 4.02 -8.82 43.19
C THR A 484 5.22 -8.83 44.17
N ARG A 485 6.42 -8.50 43.74
CA ARG A 485 7.62 -8.45 44.62
C ARG A 485 7.94 -7.07 45.17
N THR A 486 7.31 -5.99 44.71
CA THR A 486 7.52 -4.62 45.21
C THR A 486 6.41 -4.15 46.17
N MET A 487 5.40 -4.97 46.42
CA MET A 487 4.32 -4.69 47.38
C MET A 487 4.31 -5.68 48.59
N LEU A 488 5.40 -6.39 48.82
CA LEU A 488 5.71 -7.11 50.05
C LEU A 488 7.05 -6.59 50.57
#